data_35094a5c4427ca110023554e749943fe
#
_entry.id   35094a5c4427ca110023554e749943fe
#
_cell.length_a   1.000
_cell.length_b   1.000
_cell.length_c   1.000
_cell.angle_alpha   90.00
_cell.angle_beta   90.00
_cell.angle_gamma   90.00
#
_symmetry.space_group_name_H-M   'P 1'
#
loop_
_entity.id
_entity.type
_entity.pdbx_description
1 polymer ?
#
loop_
_entity_poly.entity_id
_entity_poly.type
_entity_poly.pdbx_seq_one_letter_code
_entity_poly.pdbx_strand_id
1 'polypeptide(L)'
;MKNAQTMDTTPNEAGKTGKSGRWKVWLLLLLVVVVTVAIVAIPVFVIMPFKAQTPAGVEWSYRLRRVAPVVTLLSTILFLGLCVRLWRGARWWGRLTMALLLAPLLAVAWFARQNHFEWMFNPLPNAAYASIGEAGFVGDNEMVMTVEIDGEAVAYPVRQMGYHHVINDVVGGKPITATY
;
A
#
# COMPACT_ATOMS: atom_id res chain seq x y z
N MET A 1 69.39 -11.15 -45.19
CA MET A 1 68.78 -11.54 -43.90
C MET A 1 67.61 -10.60 -43.68
N LYS A 2 66.39 -11.07 -43.92
CA LYS A 2 65.13 -10.34 -43.66
C LYS A 2 64.52 -10.79 -42.33
N ASN A 3 64.44 -9.85 -41.36
CA ASN A 3 63.72 -10.09 -40.13
C ASN A 3 62.20 -9.96 -40.39
N ALA A 4 61.47 -11.06 -40.26
CA ALA A 4 60.04 -11.07 -40.23
C ALA A 4 59.61 -10.74 -38.81
N GLN A 5 58.99 -9.56 -38.60
CA GLN A 5 58.24 -9.24 -37.37
C GLN A 5 56.90 -9.96 -37.41
N THR A 6 56.70 -10.90 -36.53
CA THR A 6 55.42 -11.50 -36.25
C THR A 6 54.54 -10.47 -35.50
N MET A 7 53.51 -9.99 -36.16
CA MET A 7 52.42 -9.20 -35.53
C MET A 7 51.61 -10.13 -34.64
N ASP A 8 51.77 -9.99 -33.34
CA ASP A 8 50.93 -10.66 -32.33
C ASP A 8 49.58 -9.93 -32.28
N THR A 9 48.57 -10.51 -32.91
CA THR A 9 47.19 -10.04 -32.83
C THR A 9 46.49 -10.76 -31.69
N THR A 10 46.70 -10.33 -30.44
CA THR A 10 45.86 -10.74 -29.35
C THR A 10 44.44 -10.12 -29.49
N PRO A 11 43.36 -10.92 -29.49
CA PRO A 11 42.02 -10.37 -29.57
C PRO A 11 41.70 -9.59 -28.29
N ASN A 12 41.27 -8.37 -28.46
CA ASN A 12 40.86 -7.44 -27.42
C ASN A 12 39.72 -8.04 -26.56
N GLU A 13 40.04 -8.63 -25.40
CA GLU A 13 39.08 -9.20 -24.42
C GLU A 13 38.29 -8.14 -23.65
N ALA A 14 38.60 -6.85 -23.82
CA ALA A 14 37.96 -5.79 -23.05
C ALA A 14 36.46 -5.55 -23.37
N GLY A 15 35.97 -6.13 -24.49
CA GLY A 15 34.58 -5.94 -24.93
C GLY A 15 33.53 -6.87 -24.31
N LYS A 16 33.95 -7.97 -23.69
CA LYS A 16 33.01 -9.03 -23.19
C LYS A 16 32.47 -8.81 -21.78
N THR A 17 33.17 -8.07 -20.93
CA THR A 17 32.80 -7.88 -19.52
C THR A 17 31.65 -6.88 -19.31
N GLY A 18 31.45 -5.94 -20.22
CA GLY A 18 30.43 -4.89 -20.08
C GLY A 18 28.97 -5.35 -20.31
N LYS A 19 28.75 -6.38 -21.15
CA LYS A 19 27.39 -6.89 -21.46
C LYS A 19 26.86 -7.86 -20.39
N SER A 20 27.75 -8.66 -19.79
CA SER A 20 27.39 -9.69 -18.81
C SER A 20 26.87 -9.12 -17.46
N GLY A 21 27.21 -7.90 -17.08
CA GLY A 21 26.75 -7.29 -15.82
C GLY A 21 25.41 -6.54 -15.93
N ARG A 22 25.06 -6.05 -17.11
CA ARG A 22 23.87 -5.20 -17.28
C ARG A 22 22.56 -5.95 -17.13
N TRP A 23 22.45 -7.18 -17.64
CA TRP A 23 21.24 -7.99 -17.49
C TRP A 23 20.93 -8.31 -16.02
N LYS A 24 21.95 -8.52 -15.19
CA LYS A 24 21.81 -8.73 -13.76
C LYS A 24 21.19 -7.50 -13.07
N VAL A 25 21.59 -6.30 -13.49
CA VAL A 25 21.01 -5.06 -12.96
C VAL A 25 19.53 -4.90 -13.38
N TRP A 26 19.17 -5.31 -14.61
CA TRP A 26 17.78 -5.34 -15.06
C TRP A 26 16.93 -6.35 -14.28
N LEU A 27 17.48 -7.53 -14.02
CA LEU A 27 16.81 -8.54 -13.17
C LEU A 27 16.60 -8.04 -11.74
N LEU A 28 17.62 -7.39 -11.17
CA LEU A 28 17.52 -6.82 -9.83
C LEU A 28 16.46 -5.71 -9.79
N LEU A 29 16.40 -4.87 -10.81
CA LEU A 29 15.41 -3.81 -10.93
C LEU A 29 13.98 -4.38 -10.99
N LEU A 30 13.77 -5.42 -11.82
CA LEU A 30 12.49 -6.13 -11.88
C LEU A 30 12.15 -6.79 -10.53
N LEU A 31 13.11 -7.45 -9.90
CA LEU A 31 12.93 -8.09 -8.59
C LEU A 31 12.52 -7.09 -7.52
N VAL A 32 13.16 -5.92 -7.47
CA VAL A 32 12.81 -4.84 -6.54
C VAL A 32 11.35 -4.44 -6.73
N VAL A 33 10.89 -4.26 -7.97
CA VAL A 33 9.49 -3.91 -8.24
C VAL A 33 8.55 -5.03 -7.80
N VAL A 34 8.80 -6.27 -8.21
CA VAL A 34 7.93 -7.43 -7.89
C VAL A 34 7.82 -7.63 -6.38
N VAL A 35 8.95 -7.62 -5.66
CA VAL A 35 8.95 -7.81 -4.20
C VAL A 35 8.23 -6.66 -3.50
N THR A 36 8.44 -5.42 -3.95
CA THR A 36 7.78 -4.26 -3.34
C THR A 36 6.27 -4.29 -3.56
N VAL A 37 5.82 -4.63 -4.76
CA VAL A 37 4.40 -4.81 -5.08
C VAL A 37 3.81 -5.94 -4.23
N ALA A 38 4.51 -7.07 -4.11
CA ALA A 38 4.05 -8.22 -3.32
C ALA A 38 3.86 -7.88 -1.84
N ILE A 39 4.80 -7.15 -1.22
CA ILE A 39 4.71 -6.73 0.20
C ILE A 39 3.46 -5.89 0.47
N VAL A 40 3.03 -5.08 -0.49
CA VAL A 40 1.83 -4.24 -0.33
C VAL A 40 0.57 -4.99 -0.73
N ALA A 41 0.61 -5.83 -1.78
CA ALA A 41 -0.57 -6.53 -2.29
C ALA A 41 -0.97 -7.73 -1.43
N ILE A 42 -0.01 -8.52 -0.93
CA ILE A 42 -0.30 -9.75 -0.14
C ILE A 42 -1.22 -9.44 1.06
N PRO A 43 -0.95 -8.43 1.90
CA PRO A 43 -1.85 -8.10 3.01
C PRO A 43 -3.29 -7.85 2.58
N VAL A 44 -3.49 -7.15 1.46
CA VAL A 44 -4.84 -6.83 0.94
C VAL A 44 -5.58 -8.10 0.56
N PHE A 45 -4.92 -9.04 -0.13
CA PHE A 45 -5.54 -10.31 -0.54
C PHE A 45 -5.82 -11.25 0.63
N VAL A 46 -4.96 -11.25 1.66
CA VAL A 46 -5.10 -12.12 2.83
C VAL A 46 -6.25 -11.68 3.73
N ILE A 47 -6.44 -10.36 3.93
CA ILE A 47 -7.51 -9.81 4.77
C ILE A 47 -8.75 -9.36 3.97
N MET A 48 -8.88 -9.84 2.72
CA MET A 48 -10.03 -9.50 1.88
C MET A 48 -11.35 -9.90 2.57
N PRO A 49 -12.35 -8.99 2.61
CA PRO A 49 -13.67 -9.29 3.18
C PRO A 49 -14.30 -10.51 2.52
N PHE A 50 -15.15 -11.22 3.27
CA PHE A 50 -15.90 -12.42 2.82
C PHE A 50 -15.05 -13.65 2.47
N LYS A 51 -13.75 -13.63 2.73
CA LYS A 51 -12.89 -14.82 2.64
C LYS A 51 -12.57 -15.35 4.03
N ALA A 52 -12.39 -16.68 4.11
CA ALA A 52 -11.90 -17.29 5.34
C ALA A 52 -10.51 -16.74 5.68
N GLN A 53 -10.38 -16.19 6.87
CA GLN A 53 -9.14 -15.62 7.37
C GLN A 53 -8.58 -16.52 8.47
N THR A 54 -7.25 -16.66 8.50
CA THR A 54 -6.56 -17.39 9.57
C THR A 54 -5.86 -16.41 10.49
N PRO A 55 -5.74 -16.72 11.81
CA PRO A 55 -5.03 -15.85 12.77
C PRO A 55 -3.61 -15.52 12.29
N ALA A 56 -2.88 -16.51 11.81
CA ALA A 56 -1.53 -16.32 11.26
C ALA A 56 -1.52 -15.40 10.03
N GLY A 57 -2.50 -15.55 9.12
CA GLY A 57 -2.63 -14.69 7.94
C GLY A 57 -2.87 -13.23 8.33
N VAL A 58 -3.76 -12.98 9.29
CA VAL A 58 -4.04 -11.63 9.80
C VAL A 58 -2.78 -11.02 10.46
N GLU A 59 -2.06 -11.80 11.27
CA GLU A 59 -0.82 -11.35 11.92
C GLU A 59 0.26 -10.98 10.88
N TRP A 60 0.49 -11.83 9.88
CA TRP A 60 1.45 -11.54 8.82
C TRP A 60 1.05 -10.32 8.00
N SER A 61 -0.24 -10.16 7.68
CA SER A 61 -0.74 -8.99 6.97
C SER A 61 -0.50 -7.70 7.75
N TYR A 62 -0.75 -7.72 9.06
CA TYR A 62 -0.48 -6.59 9.93
C TYR A 62 1.01 -6.23 9.97
N ARG A 63 1.89 -7.23 10.14
CA ARG A 63 3.36 -7.04 10.15
C ARG A 63 3.86 -6.45 8.83
N LEU A 64 3.44 -7.01 7.69
CA LEU A 64 3.82 -6.50 6.36
C LEU A 64 3.32 -5.07 6.15
N ARG A 65 2.08 -4.78 6.51
CA ARG A 65 1.51 -3.44 6.38
C ARG A 65 2.27 -2.41 7.22
N ARG A 66 2.68 -2.78 8.42
CA ARG A 66 3.45 -1.89 9.32
C ARG A 66 4.81 -1.50 8.73
N VAL A 67 5.49 -2.40 8.04
CA VAL A 67 6.81 -2.13 7.46
C VAL A 67 6.75 -1.60 6.02
N ALA A 68 5.62 -1.77 5.33
CA ALA A 68 5.43 -1.40 3.93
C ALA A 68 5.82 0.06 3.61
N PRO A 69 5.49 1.10 4.42
CA PRO A 69 5.89 2.48 4.14
C PRO A 69 7.40 2.68 4.08
N VAL A 70 8.15 2.03 4.96
CA VAL A 70 9.62 2.10 4.98
C VAL A 70 10.22 1.30 3.83
N VAL A 71 9.75 0.07 3.63
CA VAL A 71 10.23 -0.81 2.56
C VAL A 71 10.00 -0.18 1.20
N THR A 72 8.82 0.38 0.94
CA THR A 72 8.52 1.04 -0.35
C THR A 72 9.41 2.26 -0.59
N LEU A 73 9.75 3.04 0.46
CA LEU A 73 10.68 4.16 0.35
C LEU A 73 12.09 3.68 -0.03
N LEU A 74 12.63 2.71 0.73
CA LEU A 74 13.97 2.16 0.48
C LEU A 74 14.06 1.49 -0.91
N SER A 75 13.02 0.75 -1.30
CA SER A 75 12.93 0.14 -2.63
C SER A 75 12.90 1.19 -3.75
N THR A 76 12.19 2.30 -3.55
CA THR A 76 12.18 3.39 -4.53
C THR A 76 13.56 4.04 -4.68
N ILE A 77 14.25 4.29 -3.57
CA ILE A 77 15.62 4.83 -3.59
C ILE A 77 16.57 3.86 -4.31
N LEU A 78 16.52 2.57 -3.98
CA LEU A 78 17.32 1.54 -4.63
C LEU A 78 17.02 1.47 -6.15
N PHE A 79 15.73 1.47 -6.52
CA PHE A 79 15.29 1.47 -7.91
C PHE A 79 15.87 2.66 -8.68
N LEU A 80 15.78 3.88 -8.13
CA LEU A 80 16.33 5.07 -8.77
C LEU A 80 17.85 5.00 -8.91
N GLY A 81 18.56 4.49 -7.92
CA GLY A 81 20.01 4.25 -7.99
C GLY A 81 20.39 3.28 -9.12
N LEU A 82 19.60 2.18 -9.27
CA LEU A 82 19.80 1.24 -10.38
C LEU A 82 19.49 1.88 -11.74
N CYS A 83 18.45 2.72 -11.81
CA CYS A 83 18.14 3.48 -13.03
C CYS A 83 19.28 4.41 -13.43
N VAL A 84 19.87 5.16 -12.50
CA VAL A 84 21.02 6.03 -12.75
C VAL A 84 22.18 5.22 -13.33
N ARG A 85 22.47 4.04 -12.77
CA ARG A 85 23.51 3.14 -13.28
C ARG A 85 23.26 2.66 -14.72
N LEU A 86 21.98 2.38 -15.04
CA LEU A 86 21.59 1.88 -16.37
C LEU A 86 21.46 3.00 -17.42
N TRP A 87 21.20 4.24 -16.99
CA TRP A 87 20.76 5.35 -17.85
C TRP A 87 21.69 5.68 -19.01
N ARG A 88 23.00 5.80 -18.73
CA ARG A 88 24.00 6.20 -19.73
C ARG A 88 24.16 5.22 -20.88
N GLY A 89 23.85 3.95 -20.67
CA GLY A 89 23.97 2.94 -21.73
C GLY A 89 22.61 2.39 -22.19
N ALA A 90 21.47 2.98 -21.74
CA ALA A 90 20.14 2.53 -22.12
C ALA A 90 19.72 3.23 -23.42
N ARG A 91 19.18 2.41 -24.36
CA ARG A 91 18.45 2.90 -25.52
C ARG A 91 17.13 3.51 -25.04
N TRP A 92 16.43 4.28 -25.89
CA TRP A 92 15.17 4.92 -25.52
C TRP A 92 14.11 3.93 -24.98
N TRP A 93 14.00 2.73 -25.54
CA TRP A 93 13.15 1.66 -25.01
C TRP A 93 13.49 1.28 -23.58
N GLY A 94 14.79 1.19 -23.24
CA GLY A 94 15.20 0.89 -21.87
C GLY A 94 14.83 2.01 -20.89
N ARG A 95 14.88 3.27 -21.31
CA ARG A 95 14.44 4.41 -20.50
C ARG A 95 12.92 4.38 -20.31
N LEU A 96 12.18 4.06 -21.37
CA LEU A 96 10.72 3.87 -21.29
C LEU A 96 10.37 2.72 -20.32
N THR A 97 11.05 1.58 -20.41
CA THR A 97 10.85 0.45 -19.47
C THR A 97 11.10 0.87 -18.02
N MET A 98 12.16 1.63 -17.74
CA MET A 98 12.41 2.15 -16.39
C MET A 98 11.29 3.07 -15.91
N ALA A 99 10.78 3.96 -16.77
CA ALA A 99 9.65 4.82 -16.43
C ALA A 99 8.35 4.02 -16.15
N LEU A 100 8.07 3.01 -17.00
CA LEU A 100 6.90 2.14 -16.82
C LEU A 100 6.99 1.29 -15.54
N LEU A 101 8.18 0.84 -15.15
CA LEU A 101 8.38 0.10 -13.90
C LEU A 101 8.37 1.01 -12.66
N LEU A 102 8.70 2.29 -12.81
CA LEU A 102 8.60 3.27 -11.73
C LEU A 102 7.14 3.55 -11.35
N ALA A 103 6.23 3.56 -12.32
CA ALA A 103 4.82 3.88 -12.07
C ALA A 103 4.15 2.96 -11.03
N PRO A 104 4.16 1.61 -11.15
CA PRO A 104 3.60 0.74 -10.12
C PRO A 104 4.33 0.86 -8.78
N LEU A 105 5.65 1.12 -8.78
CA LEU A 105 6.42 1.32 -7.56
C LEU A 105 5.96 2.56 -6.78
N LEU A 106 5.74 3.67 -7.48
CA LEU A 106 5.20 4.90 -6.88
C LEU A 106 3.75 4.71 -6.41
N ALA A 107 2.94 4.01 -7.20
CA ALA A 107 1.55 3.72 -6.86
C ALA A 107 1.48 2.91 -5.53
N VAL A 108 2.24 1.82 -5.39
CA VAL A 108 2.24 1.03 -4.15
C VAL A 108 2.90 1.78 -2.99
N ALA A 109 3.88 2.65 -3.25
CA ALA A 109 4.49 3.49 -2.23
C ALA A 109 3.50 4.53 -1.68
N TRP A 110 2.66 5.10 -2.53
CA TRP A 110 1.56 5.97 -2.11
C TRP A 110 0.50 5.17 -1.36
N PHE A 111 0.04 4.04 -1.93
CA PHE A 111 -0.98 3.18 -1.35
C PHE A 111 -0.59 2.65 0.04
N ALA A 112 0.67 2.27 0.25
CA ALA A 112 1.17 1.79 1.54
C ALA A 112 1.07 2.81 2.68
N ARG A 113 0.90 4.10 2.36
CA ARG A 113 0.79 5.21 3.33
C ARG A 113 -0.65 5.60 3.64
N GLN A 114 -1.61 5.01 2.91
CA GLN A 114 -3.02 5.34 3.10
C GLN A 114 -3.64 4.51 4.23
N ASN A 115 -4.53 5.12 4.99
CA ASN A 115 -5.40 4.38 5.90
C ASN A 115 -6.68 3.98 5.15
N HIS A 116 -6.63 2.80 4.50
CA HIS A 116 -7.74 2.34 3.67
C HIS A 116 -9.02 2.08 4.46
N PHE A 117 -8.91 1.68 5.73
CA PHE A 117 -10.09 1.46 6.58
C PHE A 117 -10.76 2.77 6.94
N GLU A 118 -9.99 3.79 7.28
CA GLU A 118 -10.51 5.12 7.55
C GLU A 118 -11.18 5.73 6.30
N TRP A 119 -10.55 5.55 5.14
CA TRP A 119 -11.12 6.00 3.88
C TRP A 119 -12.38 5.22 3.48
N MET A 120 -12.41 3.90 3.70
CA MET A 120 -13.55 3.04 3.35
C MET A 120 -14.73 3.24 4.30
N PHE A 121 -14.47 3.36 5.59
CA PHE A 121 -15.52 3.48 6.61
C PHE A 121 -15.90 4.93 6.92
N ASN A 122 -15.09 5.91 6.47
CA ASN A 122 -15.34 7.33 6.64
C ASN A 122 -15.95 7.66 8.02
N PRO A 123 -15.23 7.35 9.13
CA PRO A 123 -15.76 7.53 10.48
C PRO A 123 -16.20 8.97 10.68
N LEU A 124 -17.36 9.17 11.28
CA LEU A 124 -17.92 10.49 11.50
C LEU A 124 -17.23 11.15 12.71
N PRO A 125 -16.40 12.19 12.49
CA PRO A 125 -15.62 12.79 13.58
C PRO A 125 -16.47 13.60 14.58
N ASN A 126 -17.60 14.12 14.12
CA ASN A 126 -18.53 14.89 14.93
C ASN A 126 -19.95 14.54 14.49
N ALA A 127 -20.59 13.63 15.17
CA ALA A 127 -21.98 13.30 14.93
C ALA A 127 -22.87 14.45 15.40
N ALA A 128 -23.83 14.86 14.55
CA ALA A 128 -24.91 15.75 14.97
C ALA A 128 -26.07 14.91 15.53
N TYR A 129 -26.63 15.34 16.64
CA TYR A 129 -27.76 14.67 17.31
C TYR A 129 -29.00 15.49 17.21
N ALA A 130 -30.15 14.81 17.08
CA ALA A 130 -31.47 15.41 17.17
C ALA A 130 -32.18 14.88 18.43
N SER A 131 -33.05 15.67 19.03
CA SER A 131 -33.93 15.20 20.09
C SER A 131 -34.95 14.20 19.53
N ILE A 132 -35.47 13.31 20.37
CA ILE A 132 -36.47 12.31 19.97
C ILE A 132 -37.66 12.93 19.23
N GLY A 133 -38.10 14.10 19.64
CA GLY A 133 -39.22 14.81 18.98
C GLY A 133 -38.87 15.34 17.57
N GLU A 134 -37.60 15.50 17.25
CA GLU A 134 -37.11 15.98 15.97
C GLU A 134 -36.62 14.85 15.06
N ALA A 135 -36.57 13.63 15.58
CA ALA A 135 -36.02 12.44 14.86
C ALA A 135 -37.04 11.80 13.89
N GLY A 136 -37.94 12.59 13.27
CA GLY A 136 -38.94 12.09 12.31
C GLY A 136 -38.39 11.44 11.05
N PHE A 137 -37.03 11.45 10.87
CA PHE A 137 -36.34 10.75 9.81
C PHE A 137 -36.07 9.26 10.14
N VAL A 138 -36.31 8.83 11.40
CA VAL A 138 -36.21 7.43 11.83
C VAL A 138 -37.61 6.82 11.83
N GLY A 139 -37.85 5.81 11.01
CA GLY A 139 -39.16 5.16 10.91
C GLY A 139 -39.46 4.29 12.14
N ASP A 140 -40.73 4.12 12.49
CA ASP A 140 -41.19 3.36 13.67
C ASP A 140 -40.69 1.89 13.71
N ASN A 141 -40.40 1.31 12.55
CA ASN A 141 -39.89 -0.06 12.40
C ASN A 141 -38.38 -0.13 12.17
N GLU A 142 -37.65 0.99 12.23
CA GLU A 142 -36.20 1.00 12.05
C GLU A 142 -35.50 0.57 13.34
N MET A 143 -34.47 -0.24 13.18
CA MET A 143 -33.64 -0.68 14.29
C MET A 143 -32.70 0.45 14.73
N VAL A 144 -32.61 0.66 16.03
CA VAL A 144 -31.68 1.61 16.64
C VAL A 144 -30.82 0.88 17.69
N MET A 145 -29.54 1.25 17.76
CA MET A 145 -28.67 0.86 18.88
C MET A 145 -28.76 1.96 19.94
N THR A 146 -29.01 1.58 21.19
CA THR A 146 -29.07 2.53 22.30
C THR A 146 -27.95 2.28 23.28
N VAL A 147 -27.37 3.36 23.79
CA VAL A 147 -26.36 3.34 24.85
C VAL A 147 -26.82 4.30 25.93
N GLU A 148 -26.80 3.85 27.19
CA GLU A 148 -27.07 4.69 28.34
C GLU A 148 -25.91 4.56 29.33
N ILE A 149 -25.34 5.69 29.72
CA ILE A 149 -24.21 5.77 30.66
C ILE A 149 -24.45 6.96 31.59
N ASP A 150 -24.43 6.71 32.87
CA ASP A 150 -24.56 7.73 33.93
C ASP A 150 -25.77 8.66 33.73
N GLY A 151 -26.91 8.12 33.22
CA GLY A 151 -28.19 8.82 33.01
C GLY A 151 -28.27 9.58 31.69
N GLU A 152 -27.24 9.56 30.83
CA GLU A 152 -27.28 10.06 29.45
C GLU A 152 -27.54 8.90 28.51
N ALA A 153 -28.57 9.05 27.63
CA ALA A 153 -28.98 8.03 26.68
C ALA A 153 -28.84 8.58 25.24
N VAL A 154 -28.19 7.81 24.37
CA VAL A 154 -28.02 8.13 22.95
C VAL A 154 -28.50 6.96 22.10
N ALA A 155 -29.17 7.25 20.97
CA ALA A 155 -29.62 6.25 20.00
C ALA A 155 -28.93 6.46 18.65
N TYR A 156 -28.42 5.38 18.07
CA TYR A 156 -27.77 5.35 16.75
C TYR A 156 -28.65 4.53 15.80
N PRO A 157 -29.34 5.17 14.81
CA PRO A 157 -30.11 4.43 13.83
C PRO A 157 -29.23 3.55 12.97
N VAL A 158 -29.49 2.25 12.95
CA VAL A 158 -28.67 1.24 12.27
C VAL A 158 -28.53 1.55 10.76
N ARG A 159 -29.63 2.04 10.15
CA ARG A 159 -29.60 2.44 8.75
C ARG A 159 -28.56 3.53 8.46
N GLN A 160 -28.41 4.52 9.34
CA GLN A 160 -27.43 5.59 9.21
C GLN A 160 -26.02 5.08 9.53
N MET A 161 -25.89 4.20 10.54
CA MET A 161 -24.64 3.54 10.86
C MET A 161 -24.09 2.75 9.67
N GLY A 162 -24.95 2.20 8.81
CA GLY A 162 -24.54 1.49 7.60
C GLY A 162 -23.74 2.34 6.59
N TYR A 163 -23.80 3.68 6.66
CA TYR A 163 -23.00 4.57 5.82
C TYR A 163 -21.65 4.93 6.42
N HIS A 164 -21.55 4.98 7.74
CA HIS A 164 -20.35 5.46 8.44
C HIS A 164 -19.59 4.35 9.15
N HIS A 165 -20.25 3.25 9.50
CA HIS A 165 -19.77 2.06 10.20
C HIS A 165 -19.15 2.30 11.58
N VAL A 166 -18.55 3.48 11.81
CA VAL A 166 -17.86 3.85 13.06
C VAL A 166 -18.26 5.27 13.45
N ILE A 167 -18.79 5.42 14.68
CA ILE A 167 -19.02 6.72 15.31
C ILE A 167 -18.26 6.77 16.62
N ASN A 168 -17.38 7.76 16.77
CA ASN A 168 -16.73 8.07 18.05
C ASN A 168 -17.55 9.14 18.77
N ASP A 169 -17.93 8.85 20.02
CA ASP A 169 -18.82 9.70 20.80
C ASP A 169 -18.41 9.74 22.26
N VAL A 170 -19.05 10.61 23.04
CA VAL A 170 -18.91 10.71 24.49
C VAL A 170 -20.31 10.67 25.10
N VAL A 171 -20.62 9.63 25.86
CA VAL A 171 -21.91 9.43 26.53
C VAL A 171 -21.68 9.34 28.03
N GLY A 172 -22.41 10.12 28.83
CA GLY A 172 -22.20 10.19 30.28
C GLY A 172 -20.77 10.57 30.67
N GLY A 173 -20.12 11.44 29.85
CA GLY A 173 -18.73 11.83 30.05
C GLY A 173 -17.69 10.75 29.73
N LYS A 174 -18.10 9.58 29.20
CA LYS A 174 -17.19 8.48 28.84
C LYS A 174 -17.05 8.36 27.32
N PRO A 175 -15.80 8.29 26.80
CA PRO A 175 -15.58 8.05 25.38
C PRO A 175 -16.03 6.63 25.00
N ILE A 176 -16.79 6.54 23.93
CA ILE A 176 -17.27 5.27 23.36
C ILE A 176 -17.02 5.24 21.85
N THR A 177 -17.06 4.05 21.29
CA THR A 177 -17.10 3.84 19.85
C THR A 177 -18.25 2.92 19.51
N ALA A 178 -19.26 3.43 18.83
CA ALA A 178 -20.35 2.65 18.27
C ALA A 178 -19.96 2.14 16.88
N THR A 179 -20.18 0.84 16.62
CA THR A 179 -19.87 0.19 15.33
C THR A 179 -21.03 -0.67 14.86
N TYR A 180 -21.21 -0.74 13.54
CA TYR A 180 -22.18 -1.60 12.88
C TYR A 180 -21.59 -2.23 11.63
#